data_4ddd9d5fa9f492ebcd99a699b43808c6
#
_entry.id   4ddd9d5fa9f492ebcd99a699b43808c6
#
_cell.length_a   1.000
_cell.length_b   1.000
_cell.length_c   1.000
_cell.angle_alpha   90.00
_cell.angle_beta   90.00
_cell.angle_gamma   90.00
#
_symmetry.space_group_name_H-M   'P 1'
#
loop_
_entity.id
_entity.type
_entity.pdbx_description
1 polymer ?
#
loop_
_entity_poly.entity_id
_entity_poly.type
_entity_poly.pdbx_seq_one_letter_code
_entity_poly.pdbx_strand_id
1 'polypeptide(L)'
;AGELTNGGTVQGNDVTLKGQTVTNSGTLQSAGNLALSVGTLEQRGTLSAKGNANVTAQQALRNSGSLLADGAMSVTADALE
;
A
#
# COMPACT_ATOMS: atom_id res chain seq x y z
N ALA A 1 -12.58 0.90 -12.85
CA ALA A 1 -12.16 -0.39 -12.34
C ALA A 1 -11.91 -0.30 -10.85
N GLY A 2 -12.25 -1.34 -10.12
CA GLY A 2 -12.16 -1.34 -8.68
C GLY A 2 -11.01 -2.16 -8.11
N GLU A 3 -10.34 -2.97 -8.93
CA GLU A 3 -9.33 -3.88 -8.41
C GLU A 3 -7.97 -3.62 -9.00
N LEU A 4 -6.97 -3.70 -8.17
CA LEU A 4 -5.58 -3.66 -8.59
C LEU A 4 -4.84 -4.81 -7.94
N THR A 5 -4.15 -5.60 -8.75
CA THR A 5 -3.37 -6.73 -8.25
C THR A 5 -1.92 -6.54 -8.68
N ASN A 6 -1.02 -6.57 -7.73
CA ASN A 6 0.40 -6.48 -8.01
C ASN A 6 1.08 -7.78 -7.59
N GLY A 7 1.48 -8.59 -8.57
CA GLY A 7 2.23 -9.80 -8.31
C GLY A 7 3.71 -9.69 -8.63
N GLY A 8 4.13 -8.56 -9.16
CA GLY A 8 5.53 -8.32 -9.48
C GLY A 8 6.09 -7.17 -8.67
N THR A 9 6.80 -6.26 -9.33
CA THR A 9 7.42 -5.12 -8.65
C THR A 9 6.86 -3.82 -9.23
N VAL A 10 6.43 -2.94 -8.34
CA VAL A 10 6.03 -1.58 -8.72
C VAL A 10 6.99 -0.61 -8.05
N GLN A 11 7.61 0.24 -8.87
CA GLN A 11 8.58 1.23 -8.38
C GLN A 11 8.31 2.57 -9.01
N GLY A 12 8.53 3.63 -8.24
CA GLY A 12 8.41 4.98 -8.74
C GLY A 12 8.92 5.98 -7.73
N ASN A 13 9.01 7.24 -8.12
CA ASN A 13 9.40 8.29 -7.18
C ASN A 13 8.27 8.57 -6.20
N ASP A 14 7.09 8.82 -6.73
CA ASP A 14 5.89 8.97 -5.93
C ASP A 14 4.87 7.98 -6.48
N VAL A 15 4.41 7.10 -5.62
CA VAL A 15 3.45 6.08 -6.03
C VAL A 15 2.10 6.40 -5.40
N THR A 16 1.10 6.57 -6.25
CA THR A 16 -0.27 6.82 -5.81
C THR A 16 -1.17 5.77 -6.42
N LEU A 17 -1.86 5.04 -5.59
CA LEU A 17 -2.80 4.02 -6.04
C LEU A 17 -4.17 4.27 -5.44
N LYS A 18 -5.18 4.15 -6.29
CA LYS A 18 -6.56 4.32 -5.87
C LYS A 18 -7.39 3.19 -6.45
N GLY A 19 -8.28 2.66 -5.65
CA GLY A 19 -9.17 1.61 -6.11
C GLY A 19 -10.04 1.12 -4.96
N GLN A 20 -10.90 0.16 -5.25
CA GLN A 20 -11.71 -0.42 -4.20
C GLN A 20 -10.97 -1.57 -3.50
N THR A 21 -10.31 -2.40 -4.26
CA THR A 21 -9.55 -3.50 -3.70
C THR A 21 -8.16 -3.51 -4.28
N VAL A 22 -7.15 -3.49 -3.43
CA VAL A 22 -5.77 -3.58 -3.88
C VAL A 22 -5.14 -4.79 -3.21
N THR A 23 -4.54 -5.67 -4.02
CA THR A 23 -3.83 -6.83 -3.54
C THR A 23 -2.38 -6.72 -3.97
N ASN A 24 -1.48 -6.73 -3.01
CA ASN A 24 -0.05 -6.70 -3.30
C ASN A 24 0.60 -7.98 -2.79
N SER A 25 0.95 -8.86 -3.70
CA SER A 25 1.65 -10.08 -3.34
C SER A 25 3.12 -10.07 -3.76
N GLY A 26 3.54 -9.02 -4.45
CA GLY A 26 4.94 -8.84 -4.82
C GLY A 26 5.57 -7.71 -4.01
N THR A 27 6.25 -6.81 -4.69
CA THR A 27 6.93 -5.69 -4.06
C THR A 27 6.37 -4.36 -4.56
N LEU A 28 6.09 -3.48 -3.64
CA LEU A 28 5.67 -2.12 -3.97
C LEU A 28 6.65 -1.17 -3.31
N GLN A 29 7.39 -0.42 -4.11
CA GLN A 29 8.42 0.48 -3.63
C GLN A 29 8.20 1.89 -4.13
N SER A 30 8.50 2.86 -3.28
CA SER A 30 8.48 4.26 -3.65
C SER A 30 9.77 4.91 -3.18
N ALA A 31 10.42 5.64 -4.07
CA ALA A 31 11.64 6.37 -3.69
C ALA A 31 11.32 7.63 -2.90
N GLY A 32 10.12 8.14 -3.02
CA GLY A 32 9.65 9.27 -2.25
C GLY A 32 8.42 8.88 -1.44
N ASN A 33 7.31 9.51 -1.73
CA ASN A 33 6.07 9.30 -1.00
C ASN A 33 5.26 8.17 -1.62
N LEU A 34 4.55 7.47 -0.78
CA LEU A 34 3.62 6.43 -1.21
C LEU A 34 2.25 6.78 -0.67
N ALA A 35 1.27 6.82 -1.56
CA ALA A 35 -0.10 7.11 -1.17
C ALA A 35 -1.01 6.02 -1.70
N LEU A 36 -1.73 5.39 -0.81
CA LEU A 36 -2.74 4.39 -1.16
C LEU A 36 -4.08 4.86 -0.62
N SER A 37 -5.08 4.88 -1.51
CA SER A 37 -6.44 5.25 -1.12
C SER A 37 -7.37 4.18 -1.66
N VAL A 38 -7.76 3.26 -0.81
CA VAL A 38 -8.46 2.06 -1.24
C VAL A 38 -9.59 1.73 -0.29
N GLY A 39 -10.48 0.87 -0.73
CA GLY A 39 -11.46 0.31 0.17
C GLY A 39 -10.87 -0.81 1.00
N THR A 40 -10.31 -1.81 0.35
CA THR A 40 -9.67 -2.94 1.01
C THR A 40 -8.26 -3.10 0.47
N LEU A 41 -7.30 -3.24 1.35
CA LEU A 41 -5.92 -3.52 0.96
C LEU A 41 -5.48 -4.85 1.53
N GLU A 42 -5.02 -5.74 0.65
CA GLU A 42 -4.37 -6.97 1.07
C GLU A 42 -2.90 -6.87 0.75
N GLN A 43 -2.09 -6.87 1.76
CA GLN A 43 -0.65 -6.74 1.62
C GLN A 43 -0.01 -8.06 2.01
N ARG A 44 0.43 -8.83 1.02
CA ARG A 44 1.06 -10.12 1.26
C ARG A 44 2.56 -10.10 1.02
N GLY A 45 3.01 -9.15 0.22
CA GLY A 45 4.42 -9.01 -0.10
C GLY A 45 5.07 -7.92 0.71
N THR A 46 5.83 -7.05 0.04
CA THR A 46 6.56 -5.98 0.70
C THR A 46 6.08 -4.64 0.19
N LEU A 47 5.80 -3.74 1.10
CA LEU A 47 5.46 -2.36 0.80
C LEU A 47 6.52 -1.48 1.44
N SER A 48 7.23 -0.70 0.64
CA SER A 48 8.36 0.07 1.13
C SER A 48 8.32 1.49 0.55
N ALA A 49 8.53 2.48 1.39
CA ALA A 49 8.61 3.86 0.97
C ALA A 49 9.83 4.51 1.62
N LYS A 50 10.60 5.24 0.82
CA LYS A 50 11.77 5.93 1.38
C LYS A 50 11.41 7.26 1.99
N GLY A 51 10.29 7.85 1.57
CA GLY A 51 9.79 9.05 2.20
C GLY A 51 8.65 8.71 3.13
N ASN A 52 7.51 9.33 2.90
CA ASN A 52 6.33 9.12 3.72
C ASN A 52 5.42 8.07 3.08
N ALA A 53 4.79 7.26 3.90
CA ALA A 53 3.81 6.29 3.42
C ALA A 53 2.45 6.63 4.02
N ASN A 54 1.48 6.90 3.16
CA ASN A 54 0.11 7.13 3.57
C ASN A 54 -0.75 6.01 3.00
N VAL A 55 -1.34 5.22 3.86
CA VAL A 55 -2.21 4.14 3.46
C VAL A 55 -3.57 4.38 4.08
N THR A 56 -4.58 4.52 3.24
CA THR A 56 -5.94 4.69 3.70
C THR A 56 -6.80 3.58 3.14
N ALA A 57 -7.33 2.76 4.01
CA ALA A 57 -8.25 1.70 3.64
C ALA A 57 -9.58 2.00 4.32
N GLN A 58 -10.62 2.20 3.50
CA GLN A 58 -11.91 2.61 4.05
C GLN A 58 -12.63 1.46 4.71
N GLN A 59 -12.35 0.24 4.31
CA GLN A 59 -13.03 -0.92 4.86
C GLN A 59 -12.08 -1.79 5.67
N ALA A 60 -11.04 -2.33 5.05
CA ALA A 60 -10.16 -3.25 5.76
C ALA A 60 -8.75 -3.18 5.23
N LEU A 61 -7.80 -3.35 6.12
CA LEU A 61 -6.40 -3.50 5.76
C LEU A 61 -5.88 -4.81 6.32
N ARG A 62 -5.39 -5.66 5.42
CA ARG A 62 -4.76 -6.91 5.82
C ARG A 62 -3.29 -6.85 5.48
N ASN A 63 -2.46 -7.02 6.48
CA ASN A 63 -1.03 -7.03 6.28
C ASN A 63 -0.44 -8.33 6.79
N SER A 64 -0.09 -9.22 5.86
CA SER A 64 0.59 -10.46 6.22
C SER A 64 2.03 -10.47 5.73
N GLY A 65 2.46 -9.40 5.08
CA GLY A 65 3.85 -9.24 4.65
C GLY A 65 4.56 -8.17 5.45
N SER A 66 5.30 -7.32 4.77
CA SER A 66 6.07 -6.26 5.41
C SER A 66 5.64 -4.89 4.92
N LEU A 67 5.56 -3.95 5.82
CA LEU A 67 5.19 -2.58 5.54
C LEU A 67 6.23 -1.67 6.18
N LEU A 68 6.98 -0.95 5.35
CA LEU A 68 8.12 -0.16 5.82
C LEU A 68 8.06 1.25 5.26
N ALA A 69 8.53 2.20 6.06
CA ALA A 69 8.71 3.57 5.61
C ALA A 69 9.91 4.18 6.34
N ASP A 70 10.76 4.88 5.60
CA ASP A 70 11.89 5.58 6.21
C ASP A 70 11.44 6.85 6.91
N GLY A 71 10.49 7.55 6.31
CA GLY A 71 9.96 8.76 6.91
C GLY A 71 8.78 8.46 7.80
N ALA A 72 7.70 9.20 7.62
CA ALA A 72 6.50 9.01 8.41
C ALA A 72 5.60 7.98 7.76
N MET A 73 4.95 7.17 8.55
CA MET A 73 3.99 6.20 8.07
C MET A 73 2.64 6.49 8.70
N SER A 74 1.63 6.65 7.86
CA SER A 74 0.26 6.81 8.29
C SER A 74 -0.57 5.68 7.71
N VAL A 75 -1.21 4.92 8.57
CA VAL A 75 -2.10 3.85 8.13
C VAL A 75 -3.45 4.10 8.78
N THR A 76 -4.47 4.23 7.96
CA THR A 76 -5.83 4.44 8.42
C THR A 76 -6.71 3.36 7.85
N ALA A 77 -7.42 2.65 8.70
CA ALA A 77 -8.32 1.59 8.27
C ALA A 77 -9.43 1.41 9.29
N ASP A 78 -10.62 1.01 8.82
CA ASP A 78 -11.69 0.64 9.74
C ASP A 78 -11.32 -0.65 10.47
N ALA A 79 -10.76 -1.60 9.75
CA ALA A 79 -10.31 -2.84 10.34
C ALA A 79 -8.86 -3.09 9.93
N LEU A 80 -8.02 -3.38 10.89
CA LEU A 80 -6.60 -3.61 10.64
C LEU A 80 -6.23 -4.99 11.15
N GLU A 81 -5.66 -5.78 10.24
CA GLU A 81 -5.18 -7.13 10.60
C GLU A 81 -3.72 -7.30 10.29
#